data_31d65529d4bb04169a1cf0bc92f75cb8
#
_entry.id   31d65529d4bb04169a1cf0bc92f75cb8
#
_cell.length_a   1.000
_cell.length_b   1.000
_cell.length_c   1.000
_cell.angle_alpha   90.00
_cell.angle_beta   90.00
_cell.angle_gamma   90.00
#
_symmetry.space_group_name_H-M   'P 1'
#
loop_
_entity.id
_entity.type
_entity.pdbx_description
1 polymer ?
#
loop_
_entity_poly.entity_id
_entity_poly.type
_entity_poly.pdbx_seq_one_letter_code
_entity_poly.pdbx_strand_id
1 'polypeptide(L)'
;MSAQPNQQNQKQQPATAADGITPRATDYGQWYLDIVKRADLADHSSVRGCMVIKPHGYAIWEKLQRELDDRFKATGHVNAYFPLFIPLSLMAKEEEHAAGFAKECAVVTHYRLKAMDGKVGVDPESKLEEPLVVRPTSETIIWAQYKNWIQSYRDLPLLINQWANVVRWEMRTRLFLRTA
;
A
#
# COMPACT_ATOMS: atom_id res chain seq x y z
N MET A 1 -13.36 28.35 50.14
CA MET A 1 -12.76 28.14 48.78
C MET A 1 -13.22 26.78 48.33
N SER A 2 -14.30 26.74 47.52
CA SER A 2 -14.95 25.51 47.07
C SER A 2 -14.41 25.14 45.70
N ALA A 3 -13.77 23.99 45.58
CA ALA A 3 -13.31 23.45 44.33
C ALA A 3 -14.48 22.85 43.53
N GLN A 4 -14.71 23.33 42.31
CA GLN A 4 -15.67 22.75 41.39
C GLN A 4 -15.08 21.45 40.75
N PRO A 5 -15.87 20.38 40.58
CA PRO A 5 -15.40 19.17 39.91
C PRO A 5 -15.36 19.38 38.40
N ASN A 6 -14.27 18.95 37.80
CA ASN A 6 -13.96 18.96 36.40
C ASN A 6 -14.93 18.04 35.64
N GLN A 7 -15.76 18.62 34.79
CA GLN A 7 -16.65 17.86 33.90
C GLN A 7 -15.79 17.23 32.78
N GLN A 8 -15.50 15.95 32.93
CA GLN A 8 -14.93 15.13 31.88
C GLN A 8 -15.93 15.05 30.70
N ASN A 9 -15.50 15.55 29.57
CA ASN A 9 -16.18 15.54 28.30
C ASN A 9 -16.29 14.07 27.81
N GLN A 10 -17.35 13.38 28.21
CA GLN A 10 -17.72 12.08 27.66
C GLN A 10 -18.13 12.30 26.22
N LYS A 11 -17.26 11.94 25.26
CA LYS A 11 -17.64 11.81 23.85
C LYS A 11 -18.76 10.77 23.78
N GLN A 12 -19.99 11.22 23.55
CA GLN A 12 -21.13 10.36 23.28
C GLN A 12 -20.79 9.48 22.08
N GLN A 13 -20.79 8.17 22.30
CA GLN A 13 -20.70 7.22 21.19
C GLN A 13 -21.91 7.45 20.28
N PRO A 14 -21.71 7.51 18.94
CA PRO A 14 -22.82 7.68 18.02
C PRO A 14 -23.80 6.50 18.16
N ALA A 15 -25.11 6.81 18.14
CA ALA A 15 -26.16 5.82 18.22
C ALA A 15 -26.02 4.86 17.02
N THR A 16 -25.79 3.58 17.29
CA THR A 16 -25.82 2.53 16.25
C THR A 16 -27.27 2.19 15.90
N ALA A 17 -27.54 1.96 14.62
CA ALA A 17 -28.83 1.43 14.18
C ALA A 17 -29.05 0.00 14.74
N ALA A 18 -30.28 -0.49 14.71
CA ALA A 18 -30.65 -1.82 15.23
C ALA A 18 -29.86 -2.99 14.59
N ASP A 19 -29.33 -2.78 13.39
CA ASP A 19 -28.47 -3.72 12.65
C ASP A 19 -26.97 -3.61 13.01
N GLY A 20 -26.59 -2.70 13.91
CA GLY A 20 -25.21 -2.48 14.34
C GLY A 20 -24.36 -1.67 13.34
N ILE A 21 -24.99 -0.98 12.38
CA ILE A 21 -24.33 -0.10 11.41
C ILE A 21 -24.60 1.36 11.81
N THR A 22 -23.55 2.14 11.93
CA THR A 22 -23.64 3.58 12.21
C THR A 22 -24.38 4.29 11.06
N PRO A 23 -25.38 5.14 11.32
CA PRO A 23 -26.05 5.87 10.24
C PRO A 23 -25.06 6.77 9.49
N ARG A 24 -25.09 6.69 8.16
CA ARG A 24 -24.17 7.43 7.28
C ARG A 24 -24.18 8.95 7.52
N ALA A 25 -25.35 9.50 7.83
CA ALA A 25 -25.52 10.92 8.12
C ALA A 25 -24.93 11.34 9.47
N THR A 26 -24.75 10.40 10.42
CA THR A 26 -24.19 10.65 11.75
C THR A 26 -22.68 10.63 11.74
N ASP A 27 -22.08 9.60 11.16
CA ASP A 27 -20.64 9.47 11.00
C ASP A 27 -20.32 8.63 9.76
N TYR A 28 -19.88 9.30 8.70
CA TYR A 28 -19.56 8.66 7.43
C TYR A 28 -18.37 7.71 7.55
N GLY A 29 -17.35 8.07 8.33
CA GLY A 29 -16.16 7.27 8.52
C GLY A 29 -16.47 5.94 9.22
N GLN A 30 -17.23 6.01 10.32
CA GLN A 30 -17.64 4.84 11.07
C GLN A 30 -18.63 3.97 10.27
N TRP A 31 -19.59 4.59 9.58
CA TRP A 31 -20.49 3.88 8.66
C TRP A 31 -19.70 3.05 7.63
N TYR A 32 -18.67 3.63 7.03
CA TYR A 32 -17.85 2.92 6.05
C TYR A 32 -17.12 1.70 6.67
N LEU A 33 -16.56 1.85 7.87
CA LEU A 33 -15.91 0.77 8.59
C LEU A 33 -16.90 -0.36 8.96
N ASP A 34 -18.09 0.02 9.41
CA ASP A 34 -19.15 -0.94 9.75
C ASP A 34 -19.60 -1.75 8.52
N ILE A 35 -19.75 -1.10 7.36
CA ILE A 35 -20.05 -1.77 6.09
C ILE A 35 -18.96 -2.74 5.69
N VAL A 36 -17.69 -2.32 5.71
CA VAL A 36 -16.55 -3.19 5.36
C VAL A 36 -16.52 -4.44 6.24
N LYS A 37 -16.74 -4.27 7.54
CA LYS A 37 -16.78 -5.36 8.51
C LYS A 37 -18.00 -6.27 8.33
N ARG A 38 -19.20 -5.71 8.20
CA ARG A 38 -20.46 -6.47 8.09
C ARG A 38 -20.57 -7.24 6.78
N ALA A 39 -20.09 -6.66 5.69
CA ALA A 39 -20.04 -7.32 4.38
C ALA A 39 -18.84 -8.26 4.21
N ASP A 40 -18.04 -8.42 5.26
CA ASP A 40 -16.87 -9.32 5.27
C ASP A 40 -15.87 -9.06 4.13
N LEU A 41 -15.59 -7.76 3.87
CA LEU A 41 -14.77 -7.34 2.75
C LEU A 41 -13.27 -7.32 3.04
N ALA A 42 -12.90 -6.93 4.25
CA ALA A 42 -11.49 -6.81 4.66
C ALA A 42 -11.34 -6.94 6.17
N ASP A 43 -10.11 -7.28 6.61
CA ASP A 43 -9.75 -7.41 8.01
C ASP A 43 -8.31 -6.93 8.25
N HIS A 44 -7.96 -6.71 9.52
CA HIS A 44 -6.59 -6.38 9.89
C HIS A 44 -5.69 -7.62 9.86
N SER A 45 -4.45 -7.43 9.41
CA SER A 45 -3.43 -8.47 9.51
C SER A 45 -2.62 -8.33 10.80
N SER A 46 -1.71 -9.29 11.03
CA SER A 46 -0.72 -9.21 12.12
C SER A 46 0.29 -8.07 11.93
N VAL A 47 0.42 -7.53 10.72
CA VAL A 47 1.31 -6.40 10.41
C VAL A 47 0.49 -5.12 10.43
N ARG A 48 0.86 -4.20 11.31
CA ARG A 48 0.19 -2.90 11.42
C ARG A 48 0.24 -2.15 10.10
N GLY A 49 -0.90 -1.70 9.63
CA GLY A 49 -1.03 -0.97 8.38
C GLY A 49 -1.25 -1.84 7.14
N CYS A 50 -1.06 -3.15 7.25
CA CYS A 50 -1.38 -4.10 6.20
C CYS A 50 -2.74 -4.76 6.45
N MET A 51 -3.52 -4.92 5.40
CA MET A 51 -4.86 -5.49 5.49
C MET A 51 -4.95 -6.82 4.78
N VAL A 52 -5.87 -7.65 5.26
CA VAL A 52 -6.34 -8.83 4.53
C VAL A 52 -7.58 -8.43 3.75
N ILE A 53 -7.53 -8.48 2.43
CA ILE A 53 -8.71 -8.33 1.59
C ILE A 53 -9.36 -9.70 1.45
N LYS A 54 -10.58 -9.83 1.96
CA LYS A 54 -11.32 -11.09 1.98
C LYS A 54 -11.95 -11.41 0.62
N PRO A 55 -12.42 -12.64 0.37
CA PRO A 55 -12.91 -13.04 -0.96
C PRO A 55 -13.97 -12.11 -1.55
N HIS A 56 -14.94 -11.64 -0.77
CA HIS A 56 -15.96 -10.71 -1.27
C HIS A 56 -15.36 -9.35 -1.66
N GLY A 57 -14.43 -8.84 -0.87
CA GLY A 57 -13.71 -7.61 -1.17
C GLY A 57 -12.80 -7.77 -2.39
N TYR A 58 -12.10 -8.90 -2.48
CA TYR A 58 -11.21 -9.17 -3.61
C TYR A 58 -11.97 -9.33 -4.93
N ALA A 59 -13.15 -9.94 -4.89
CA ALA A 59 -14.02 -10.06 -6.07
C ALA A 59 -14.46 -8.68 -6.64
N ILE A 60 -14.59 -7.67 -5.78
CA ILE A 60 -14.83 -6.29 -6.24
C ILE A 60 -13.60 -5.76 -6.98
N TRP A 61 -12.41 -5.96 -6.40
CA TRP A 61 -11.14 -5.58 -7.02
C TRP A 61 -10.93 -6.25 -8.38
N GLU A 62 -11.16 -7.55 -8.48
CA GLU A 62 -11.01 -8.29 -9.75
C GLU A 62 -11.91 -7.75 -10.87
N LYS A 63 -13.13 -7.35 -10.53
CA LYS A 63 -14.04 -6.73 -11.50
C LYS A 63 -13.55 -5.37 -11.95
N LEU A 64 -13.09 -4.53 -11.03
CA LEU A 64 -12.52 -3.22 -11.35
C LEU A 64 -11.27 -3.36 -12.22
N GLN A 65 -10.38 -4.27 -11.84
CA GLN A 65 -9.15 -4.54 -12.60
C GLN A 65 -9.45 -5.00 -14.01
N ARG A 66 -10.37 -5.97 -14.18
CA ARG A 66 -10.74 -6.49 -15.50
C ARG A 66 -11.30 -5.39 -16.40
N GLU A 67 -12.26 -4.62 -15.88
CA GLU A 67 -12.86 -3.52 -16.65
C GLU A 67 -11.84 -2.48 -17.12
N LEU A 68 -10.90 -2.11 -16.26
CA LEU A 68 -9.84 -1.17 -16.59
C LEU A 68 -8.79 -1.79 -17.54
N ASP A 69 -8.41 -3.03 -17.32
CA ASP A 69 -7.43 -3.74 -18.15
C ASP A 69 -7.93 -3.90 -19.60
N ASP A 70 -9.20 -4.25 -19.75
CA ASP A 70 -9.84 -4.35 -21.07
C ASP A 70 -9.86 -3.00 -21.80
N ARG A 71 -10.12 -1.91 -21.08
CA ARG A 71 -10.07 -0.54 -21.64
C ARG A 71 -8.67 -0.14 -22.04
N PHE A 72 -7.66 -0.42 -21.22
CA PHE A 72 -6.27 -0.15 -21.56
C PHE A 72 -5.84 -0.94 -22.80
N LYS A 73 -6.16 -2.22 -22.86
CA LYS A 73 -5.85 -3.07 -24.04
C LYS A 73 -6.56 -2.59 -25.30
N ALA A 74 -7.79 -2.10 -25.20
CA ALA A 74 -8.51 -1.53 -26.34
C ALA A 74 -7.84 -0.27 -26.92
N THR A 75 -7.01 0.41 -26.14
CA THR A 75 -6.18 1.55 -26.61
C THR A 75 -4.76 1.16 -27.03
N GLY A 76 -4.47 -0.15 -27.11
CA GLY A 76 -3.17 -0.67 -27.57
C GLY A 76 -2.13 -0.83 -26.45
N HIS A 77 -2.51 -0.64 -25.19
CA HIS A 77 -1.59 -0.90 -24.08
C HIS A 77 -1.35 -2.38 -23.87
N VAL A 78 -0.14 -2.72 -23.47
CA VAL A 78 0.26 -4.08 -23.06
C VAL A 78 0.73 -4.10 -21.63
N ASN A 79 0.52 -5.21 -20.92
CA ASN A 79 0.97 -5.35 -19.54
C ASN A 79 2.43 -5.73 -19.48
N ALA A 80 3.18 -5.12 -18.58
CA ALA A 80 4.52 -5.49 -18.17
C ALA A 80 4.62 -5.58 -16.65
N TYR A 81 5.71 -6.14 -16.15
CA TYR A 81 5.98 -6.21 -14.72
C TYR A 81 7.41 -5.74 -14.42
N PHE A 82 7.55 -4.85 -13.47
CA PHE A 82 8.83 -4.31 -13.01
C PHE A 82 9.13 -4.77 -11.58
N PRO A 83 10.41 -4.91 -11.21
CA PRO A 83 10.81 -5.45 -9.91
C PRO A 83 10.22 -4.72 -8.71
N LEU A 84 9.95 -5.49 -7.64
CA LEU A 84 9.48 -4.97 -6.36
C LEU A 84 10.57 -4.15 -5.65
N PHE A 85 11.83 -4.57 -5.78
CA PHE A 85 12.96 -3.98 -5.09
C PHE A 85 13.68 -2.98 -6.00
N ILE A 86 14.00 -1.82 -5.44
CA ILE A 86 14.75 -0.74 -6.09
C ILE A 86 16.06 -0.55 -5.33
N PRO A 87 17.24 -0.59 -5.99
CA PRO A 87 18.50 -0.24 -5.34
C PRO A 87 18.44 1.18 -4.73
N LEU A 88 18.99 1.33 -3.52
CA LEU A 88 18.96 2.64 -2.84
C LEU A 88 19.68 3.71 -3.66
N SER A 89 20.76 3.36 -4.36
CA SER A 89 21.49 4.27 -5.25
C SER A 89 20.65 4.78 -6.41
N LEU A 90 19.69 3.98 -6.90
CA LEU A 90 18.77 4.40 -7.95
C LEU A 90 17.73 5.38 -7.42
N MET A 91 17.20 5.13 -6.20
CA MET A 91 16.28 6.05 -5.53
C MET A 91 16.91 7.40 -5.20
N ALA A 92 18.17 7.40 -4.76
CA ALA A 92 18.89 8.60 -4.38
C ALA A 92 19.16 9.56 -5.57
N LYS A 93 19.13 9.07 -6.81
CA LYS A 93 19.28 9.91 -8.00
C LYS A 93 18.06 10.79 -8.29
N GLU A 94 16.92 10.46 -7.70
CA GLU A 94 15.66 11.18 -7.84
C GLU A 94 15.26 11.88 -6.53
N GLU A 95 16.21 12.61 -5.93
CA GLU A 95 16.10 13.17 -4.58
C GLU A 95 14.82 14.01 -4.36
N GLU A 96 14.43 14.82 -5.34
CA GLU A 96 13.20 15.62 -5.25
C GLU A 96 11.93 14.78 -5.24
N HIS A 97 11.87 13.68 -6.01
CA HIS A 97 10.75 12.75 -6.02
C HIS A 97 10.71 11.89 -4.75
N ALA A 98 11.88 11.47 -4.26
CA ALA A 98 12.00 10.63 -3.08
C ALA A 98 11.66 11.38 -1.78
N ALA A 99 11.91 12.67 -1.70
CA ALA A 99 11.73 13.47 -0.47
C ALA A 99 10.30 13.42 0.09
N GLY A 100 9.28 13.33 -0.79
CA GLY A 100 7.88 13.32 -0.40
C GLY A 100 7.44 12.05 0.36
N PHE A 101 8.09 10.91 0.13
CA PHE A 101 7.74 9.61 0.74
C PHE A 101 8.92 8.86 1.38
N ALA A 102 10.10 9.48 1.45
CA ALA A 102 11.30 8.87 2.01
C ALA A 102 11.09 8.33 3.44
N LYS A 103 10.26 8.99 4.24
CA LYS A 103 9.93 8.60 5.62
C LYS A 103 9.03 7.35 5.71
N GLU A 104 8.45 6.94 4.59
CA GLU A 104 7.48 5.86 4.51
C GLU A 104 8.01 4.65 3.73
N CYS A 105 9.31 4.65 3.39
CA CYS A 105 9.92 3.56 2.66
C CYS A 105 10.25 2.39 3.58
N ALA A 106 9.87 1.17 3.17
CA ALA A 106 10.39 -0.06 3.75
C ALA A 106 11.74 -0.41 3.09
N VAL A 107 12.75 -0.70 3.89
CA VAL A 107 14.11 -0.97 3.42
C VAL A 107 14.52 -2.38 3.79
N VAL A 108 15.03 -3.14 2.81
CA VAL A 108 15.60 -4.48 2.99
C VAL A 108 17.13 -4.35 3.09
N THR A 109 17.66 -4.82 4.20
CA THR A 109 19.09 -4.72 4.53
C THR A 109 19.80 -6.07 4.57
N HIS A 110 19.04 -7.18 4.66
CA HIS A 110 19.55 -8.54 4.74
C HIS A 110 18.71 -9.47 3.86
N TYR A 111 19.32 -10.53 3.36
CA TYR A 111 18.66 -11.45 2.42
C TYR A 111 18.36 -12.84 3.01
N ARG A 112 18.77 -13.10 4.27
CA ARG A 112 18.62 -14.43 4.86
C ARG A 112 18.22 -14.37 6.33
N LEU A 113 17.44 -15.38 6.74
CA LEU A 113 17.16 -15.67 8.14
C LEU A 113 18.01 -16.85 8.62
N LYS A 114 18.33 -16.87 9.91
CA LYS A 114 19.08 -17.95 10.58
C LYS A 114 18.40 -18.32 11.88
N ALA A 115 18.41 -19.60 12.19
CA ALA A 115 18.01 -20.08 13.51
C ALA A 115 19.19 -19.87 14.48
N MET A 116 18.95 -19.11 15.56
CA MET A 116 19.91 -18.84 16.62
C MET A 116 19.21 -19.06 17.96
N ASP A 117 19.76 -19.94 18.80
CA ASP A 117 19.23 -20.25 20.14
C ASP A 117 17.74 -20.62 20.17
N GLY A 118 17.29 -21.39 19.17
CA GLY A 118 15.90 -21.82 19.06
C GLY A 118 14.93 -20.76 18.54
N LYS A 119 15.42 -19.58 18.15
CA LYS A 119 14.63 -18.51 17.55
C LYS A 119 15.09 -18.21 16.13
N VAL A 120 14.15 -17.87 15.25
CA VAL A 120 14.47 -17.41 13.89
C VAL A 120 14.68 -15.88 13.92
N GLY A 121 15.84 -15.45 13.47
CA GLY A 121 16.20 -14.03 13.38
C GLY A 121 16.92 -13.71 12.08
N VAL A 122 17.20 -12.42 11.87
CA VAL A 122 18.00 -11.96 10.73
C VAL A 122 19.44 -12.47 10.89
N ASP A 123 19.99 -13.09 9.84
CA ASP A 123 21.39 -13.51 9.83
C ASP A 123 22.31 -12.30 9.64
N PRO A 124 23.15 -11.94 10.63
CA PRO A 124 24.06 -10.79 10.52
C PRO A 124 25.05 -10.88 9.35
N GLU A 125 25.40 -12.12 8.95
CA GLU A 125 26.33 -12.35 7.82
C GLU A 125 25.67 -12.18 6.45
N SER A 126 24.36 -11.98 6.41
CA SER A 126 23.58 -11.82 5.16
C SER A 126 23.28 -10.36 4.83
N LYS A 127 24.03 -9.42 5.39
CA LYS A 127 23.85 -8.01 5.09
C LYS A 127 24.11 -7.76 3.60
N LEU A 128 23.19 -7.03 2.96
CA LEU A 128 23.35 -6.59 1.58
C LEU A 128 24.46 -5.54 1.49
N GLU A 129 25.25 -5.59 0.44
CA GLU A 129 26.26 -4.54 0.12
C GLU A 129 25.55 -3.20 -0.12
N GLU A 130 24.43 -3.24 -0.83
CA GLU A 130 23.56 -2.11 -1.06
C GLU A 130 22.14 -2.41 -0.56
N PRO A 131 21.56 -1.58 0.30
CA PRO A 131 20.18 -1.72 0.71
C PRO A 131 19.21 -1.61 -0.46
N LEU A 132 18.10 -2.36 -0.37
CA LEU A 132 17.01 -2.32 -1.36
C LEU A 132 15.79 -1.66 -0.75
N VAL A 133 15.14 -0.80 -1.51
CA VAL A 133 13.88 -0.17 -1.14
C VAL A 133 12.73 -0.99 -1.73
N VAL A 134 11.76 -1.37 -0.90
CA VAL A 134 10.49 -1.92 -1.40
C VAL A 134 9.75 -0.77 -2.09
N ARG A 135 9.43 -0.90 -3.36
CA ARG A 135 8.93 0.22 -4.18
C ARG A 135 7.79 0.98 -3.52
N PRO A 136 7.98 2.26 -3.14
CA PRO A 136 6.92 3.16 -2.67
C PRO A 136 6.16 3.76 -3.85
N THR A 137 6.78 3.70 -5.02
CA THR A 137 6.30 4.09 -6.35
C THR A 137 7.12 3.33 -7.40
N SER A 138 6.61 3.17 -8.61
CA SER A 138 7.28 2.36 -9.65
C SER A 138 8.00 3.19 -10.71
N GLU A 139 7.83 4.50 -10.74
CA GLU A 139 8.35 5.38 -11.80
C GLU A 139 9.88 5.26 -11.94
N THR A 140 10.60 5.29 -10.83
CA THR A 140 12.07 5.19 -10.81
C THR A 140 12.58 3.95 -11.53
N ILE A 141 12.03 2.77 -11.20
CA ILE A 141 12.45 1.51 -11.82
C ILE A 141 11.95 1.38 -13.27
N ILE A 142 10.78 1.92 -13.58
CA ILE A 142 10.21 1.93 -14.93
C ILE A 142 11.08 2.80 -15.85
N TRP A 143 11.36 4.03 -15.47
CA TRP A 143 12.17 4.95 -16.27
C TRP A 143 13.60 4.46 -16.49
N ALA A 144 14.19 3.82 -15.47
CA ALA A 144 15.49 3.18 -15.62
C ALA A 144 15.50 2.12 -16.73
N GLN A 145 14.40 1.36 -16.89
CA GLN A 145 14.27 0.38 -17.98
C GLN A 145 13.92 1.04 -19.32
N TYR A 146 13.05 2.02 -19.34
CA TYR A 146 12.68 2.72 -20.58
C TYR A 146 13.89 3.39 -21.24
N LYS A 147 14.81 3.93 -20.42
CA LYS A 147 16.08 4.46 -20.94
C LYS A 147 16.88 3.43 -21.76
N ASN A 148 16.76 2.13 -21.42
CA ASN A 148 17.43 1.06 -22.15
C ASN A 148 16.62 0.57 -23.36
N TRP A 149 15.27 0.64 -23.27
CA TRP A 149 14.38 0.16 -24.32
C TRP A 149 14.21 1.14 -25.48
N ILE A 150 14.18 2.45 -25.17
CA ILE A 150 13.99 3.51 -26.16
C ILE A 150 15.35 3.90 -26.72
N GLN A 151 15.65 3.45 -27.93
CA GLN A 151 16.88 3.76 -28.66
C GLN A 151 16.65 4.81 -29.74
N SER A 152 15.42 4.96 -30.22
CA SER A 152 15.04 5.95 -31.23
C SER A 152 13.58 6.38 -31.09
N TYR A 153 13.19 7.44 -31.82
CA TYR A 153 11.79 7.88 -31.89
C TYR A 153 10.84 6.80 -32.46
N ARG A 154 11.38 5.80 -33.16
CA ARG A 154 10.60 4.70 -33.73
C ARG A 154 10.11 3.69 -32.68
N ASP A 155 10.70 3.73 -31.48
CA ASP A 155 10.30 2.90 -30.37
C ASP A 155 9.10 3.52 -29.59
N LEU A 156 8.61 4.65 -30.09
CA LEU A 156 7.47 5.38 -29.51
C LEU A 156 6.25 5.32 -30.45
N PRO A 157 5.02 5.35 -29.95
CA PRO A 157 4.67 5.42 -28.52
C PRO A 157 4.88 4.11 -27.78
N LEU A 158 5.35 4.17 -26.52
CA LEU A 158 5.48 3.04 -25.63
C LEU A 158 4.27 2.99 -24.71
N LEU A 159 3.30 2.13 -25.00
CA LEU A 159 2.03 2.01 -24.29
C LEU A 159 2.07 0.80 -23.35
N ILE A 160 2.48 1.01 -22.11
CA ILE A 160 2.64 -0.06 -21.11
C ILE A 160 1.81 0.25 -19.87
N ASN A 161 1.18 -0.80 -19.32
CA ASN A 161 0.52 -0.79 -18.04
C ASN A 161 1.18 -1.80 -17.10
N GLN A 162 1.17 -1.54 -15.81
CA GLN A 162 1.57 -2.48 -14.78
C GLN A 162 0.49 -2.59 -13.71
N TRP A 163 0.02 -3.81 -13.47
CA TRP A 163 -0.74 -4.14 -12.28
C TRP A 163 0.23 -4.58 -11.19
N ALA A 164 0.40 -3.73 -10.18
CA ALA A 164 1.35 -3.98 -9.11
C ALA A 164 0.96 -3.21 -7.85
N ASN A 165 1.37 -3.73 -6.70
CA ASN A 165 1.31 -3.00 -5.46
C ASN A 165 2.53 -2.09 -5.29
N VAL A 166 2.36 -1.04 -4.50
CA VAL A 166 3.42 -0.23 -3.91
C VAL A 166 3.31 -0.32 -2.39
N VAL A 167 4.41 -0.13 -1.69
CA VAL A 167 4.44 -0.23 -0.23
C VAL A 167 4.90 1.09 0.37
N ARG A 168 4.02 1.72 1.15
CA ARG A 168 4.35 2.88 1.98
C ARG A 168 4.04 2.56 3.42
N TRP A 169 4.99 2.79 4.31
CA TRP A 169 4.82 2.56 5.74
C TRP A 169 4.02 3.70 6.38
N GLU A 170 2.76 3.79 6.00
CA GLU A 170 1.88 4.87 6.45
C GLU A 170 1.52 4.73 7.93
N MET A 171 1.57 5.85 8.67
CA MET A 171 1.21 5.90 10.08
C MET A 171 -0.31 5.80 10.31
N ARG A 172 -1.12 6.05 9.29
CA ARG A 172 -2.59 6.03 9.34
C ARG A 172 -3.13 5.02 8.34
N THR A 173 -3.65 3.94 8.85
CA THR A 173 -4.32 2.91 8.03
C THR A 173 -5.66 3.42 7.53
N ARG A 174 -5.91 3.28 6.24
CA ARG A 174 -7.21 3.53 5.62
C ARG A 174 -7.71 2.22 5.03
N LEU A 175 -8.82 1.73 5.58
CA LEU A 175 -9.39 0.45 5.24
C LEU A 175 -9.96 0.42 3.82
N PHE A 176 -9.66 -0.64 3.08
CA PHE A 176 -10.30 -1.16 1.87
C PHE A 176 -10.46 -0.17 0.69
N LEU A 177 -9.99 -0.56 -0.47
CA LEU A 177 -9.96 0.18 -1.75
C LEU A 177 -9.11 1.46 -1.78
N ARG A 178 -8.50 1.87 -0.68
CA ARG A 178 -7.55 3.01 -0.66
C ARG A 178 -6.13 2.59 -0.31
N THR A 179 -6.00 1.60 0.54
CA THR A 179 -4.75 0.93 0.90
C THR A 179 -5.04 -0.54 1.16
N ALA A 180 -4.14 -1.40 0.77
CA ALA A 180 -4.17 -2.83 1.05
C ALA A 180 -2.93 -3.24 1.84
#